data_432bd55d9d9fe35459ede6b68414fe32
#
_entry.id   432bd55d9d9fe35459ede6b68414fe32
#
_cell.length_a   1.000
_cell.length_b   1.000
_cell.length_c   1.000
_cell.angle_alpha   90.00
_cell.angle_beta   90.00
_cell.angle_gamma   90.00
#
_symmetry.space_group_name_H-M   'P 1'
#
loop_
_entity.id
_entity.type
_entity.pdbx_description
1 polymer ?
#
loop_
_entity_poly.entity_id
_entity_poly.type
_entity_poly.pdbx_seq_one_letter_code
_entity_poly.pdbx_strand_id
1 'polypeptide(L)'
;EDLERSVREAMGARFFQEAEDLVERILESPGRSVLGLRQAIDQVNRRALMSLVVEERRTVRGVRCTSCGALGLDEDQCPLCGSGMEEETDLLDAMAHRALLSGAEVLVLGRPSSLREHEGVGGLTRLSR
;
A
#
# COMPACT_ATOMS: atom_id res chain seq x y z
N GLU A 1 -5.93 -14.21 -2.13
CA GLU A 1 -6.50 -14.79 -0.92
C GLU A 1 -5.49 -15.65 -0.17
N ASP A 2 -4.94 -16.65 -0.83
CA ASP A 2 -3.93 -17.48 -0.18
C ASP A 2 -2.68 -16.68 0.17
N LEU A 3 -2.31 -15.74 -0.69
CA LEU A 3 -1.17 -14.86 -0.41
C LEU A 3 -1.42 -14.01 0.81
N GLU A 4 -2.60 -13.44 0.93
CA GLU A 4 -2.96 -12.62 2.08
C GLU A 4 -2.94 -13.43 3.37
N ARG A 5 -3.50 -14.62 3.33
CA ARG A 5 -3.50 -15.52 4.48
C ARG A 5 -2.06 -15.87 4.89
N SER A 6 -1.22 -16.19 3.90
CA SER A 6 0.17 -16.56 4.16
C SER A 6 0.94 -15.40 4.82
N VAL A 7 0.70 -14.17 4.37
CA VAL A 7 1.34 -13.00 4.97
C VAL A 7 0.92 -12.88 6.43
N ARG A 8 -0.38 -13.00 6.72
CA ARG A 8 -0.87 -12.87 8.08
C ARG A 8 -0.33 -13.98 8.98
N GLU A 9 -0.31 -15.20 8.52
CA GLU A 9 0.21 -16.31 9.30
C GLU A 9 1.69 -16.17 9.59
N ALA A 10 2.46 -15.72 8.60
CA ALA A 10 3.89 -15.52 8.75
C ALA A 10 4.20 -14.39 9.73
N MET A 11 3.35 -13.37 9.77
CA MET A 11 3.55 -12.22 10.64
C MET A 11 3.25 -12.54 12.10
N GLY A 12 2.15 -13.24 12.38
CA GLY A 12 1.80 -13.63 13.74
C GLY A 12 1.58 -12.45 14.68
N ALA A 13 1.44 -12.74 15.98
CA ALA A 13 1.16 -11.72 16.98
C ALA A 13 2.30 -10.71 17.16
N ARG A 14 3.52 -11.14 16.94
CA ARG A 14 4.70 -10.28 17.08
C ARG A 14 4.66 -9.10 16.12
N PHE A 15 4.12 -9.31 14.93
CA PHE A 15 4.07 -8.28 13.91
C PHE A 15 3.01 -7.21 14.19
N PHE A 16 2.07 -7.50 15.05
CA PHE A 16 1.10 -6.50 15.47
C PHE A 16 1.78 -5.29 16.06
N GLN A 17 2.69 -5.52 17.00
CA GLN A 17 3.42 -4.44 17.65
C GLN A 17 4.30 -3.71 16.64
N GLU A 18 4.97 -4.45 15.77
CA GLU A 18 5.82 -3.86 14.74
C GLU A 18 5.00 -2.97 13.79
N ALA A 19 3.80 -3.40 13.43
CA ALA A 19 2.95 -2.60 12.56
C ALA A 19 2.50 -1.32 13.24
N GLU A 20 2.14 -1.38 14.51
CA GLU A 20 1.74 -0.19 15.25
C GLU A 20 2.90 0.78 15.45
N ASP A 21 4.08 0.26 15.74
CA ASP A 21 5.29 1.08 15.85
C ASP A 21 5.61 1.77 14.53
N LEU A 22 5.44 1.05 13.43
CA LEU A 22 5.67 1.61 12.11
C LEU A 22 4.68 2.73 11.80
N VAL A 23 3.41 2.57 12.17
CA VAL A 23 2.42 3.64 12.00
C VAL A 23 2.85 4.90 12.73
N GLU A 24 3.33 4.78 13.96
CA GLU A 24 3.83 5.94 14.69
C GLU A 24 5.00 6.61 13.98
N ARG A 25 5.93 5.82 13.47
CA ARG A 25 7.08 6.34 12.72
C ARG A 25 6.63 7.06 11.46
N ILE A 26 5.65 6.53 10.76
CA ILE A 26 5.10 7.16 9.56
C ILE A 26 4.54 8.53 9.91
N LEU A 27 3.74 8.59 10.96
CA LEU A 27 3.11 9.85 11.36
C LEU A 27 4.12 10.89 11.84
N GLU A 28 5.29 10.45 12.30
CA GLU A 28 6.33 11.32 12.82
C GLU A 28 7.45 11.63 11.83
N SER A 29 7.29 11.24 10.57
CA SER A 29 8.35 11.39 9.57
C SER A 29 7.87 12.17 8.35
N PRO A 30 7.57 13.47 8.50
CA PRO A 30 6.90 14.23 7.44
C PRO A 30 7.66 14.28 6.10
N GLY A 31 8.98 14.17 6.11
CA GLY A 31 9.76 14.18 4.87
C GLY A 31 9.74 12.86 4.11
N ARG A 32 9.30 11.79 4.75
CA ARG A 32 9.31 10.44 4.16
C ARG A 32 7.96 9.76 4.24
N SER A 33 7.01 10.31 4.95
CA SER A 33 5.71 9.67 5.15
C SER A 33 4.85 9.75 3.89
N VAL A 34 4.07 8.69 3.71
CA VAL A 34 3.07 8.58 2.67
C VAL A 34 1.77 8.25 3.37
N LEU A 35 0.76 9.07 3.17
CA LEU A 35 -0.52 8.89 3.86
C LEU A 35 -1.66 8.97 2.85
N GLY A 36 -2.55 8.00 2.92
CA GLY A 36 -3.71 7.94 2.06
C GLY A 36 -3.45 7.22 0.75
N LEU A 37 -4.54 6.89 0.07
CA LEU A 37 -4.49 6.07 -1.14
C LEU A 37 -3.72 6.71 -2.28
N ARG A 38 -3.98 7.98 -2.57
CA ARG A 38 -3.38 8.62 -3.74
C ARG A 38 -1.86 8.72 -3.61
N GLN A 39 -1.38 9.12 -2.45
CA GLN A 39 0.06 9.19 -2.22
C GLN A 39 0.70 7.81 -2.26
N ALA A 40 0.05 6.84 -1.63
CA ALA A 40 0.58 5.48 -1.58
C ALA A 40 0.65 4.86 -2.98
N ILE A 41 -0.40 5.03 -3.78
CA ILE A 41 -0.41 4.52 -5.16
C ILE A 41 0.74 5.12 -5.97
N ASP A 42 0.93 6.42 -5.86
CA ASP A 42 2.00 7.09 -6.60
C ASP A 42 3.36 6.50 -6.24
N GLN A 43 3.63 6.30 -4.96
CA GLN A 43 4.92 5.78 -4.53
C GLN A 43 5.07 4.29 -4.83
N VAL A 44 3.98 3.51 -4.75
CA VAL A 44 4.00 2.10 -5.17
C VAL A 44 4.37 1.99 -6.65
N ASN A 45 3.75 2.82 -7.47
CA ASN A 45 4.03 2.81 -8.91
C ASN A 45 5.48 3.21 -9.22
N ARG A 46 6.05 4.09 -8.43
CA ARG A 46 7.44 4.54 -8.59
C ARG A 46 8.45 3.60 -7.95
N ARG A 47 7.97 2.57 -7.26
CA ARG A 47 8.82 1.63 -6.53
C ARG A 47 9.70 2.31 -5.50
N ALA A 48 9.18 3.36 -4.89
CA ALA A 48 9.93 4.21 -3.97
C ALA A 48 9.68 3.92 -2.50
N LEU A 49 8.77 2.99 -2.18
CA LEU A 49 8.46 2.67 -0.79
C LEU A 49 9.49 1.77 -0.16
N MET A 50 9.87 2.10 1.06
CA MET A 50 10.61 1.21 1.95
C MET A 50 9.65 0.34 2.73
N SER A 51 8.52 0.91 3.16
CA SER A 51 7.51 0.21 3.97
C SER A 51 6.12 0.63 3.55
N LEU A 52 5.18 -0.30 3.65
CA LEU A 52 3.76 -0.04 3.39
C LEU A 52 2.95 -0.72 4.49
N VAL A 53 2.00 0.02 5.08
CA VAL A 53 1.07 -0.52 6.07
C VAL A 53 -0.34 -0.33 5.56
N VAL A 54 -1.12 -1.40 5.56
CA VAL A 54 -2.53 -1.34 5.13
C VAL A 54 -3.41 -1.94 6.22
N GLU A 55 -4.63 -1.42 6.33
CA GLU A 55 -5.63 -1.98 7.23
C GLU A 55 -6.35 -3.13 6.52
N GLU A 56 -6.35 -4.29 7.16
CA GLU A 56 -6.81 -5.54 6.57
C GLU A 56 -8.26 -5.52 6.10
N ARG A 57 -9.13 -4.86 6.84
CA ARG A 57 -10.57 -4.96 6.61
C ARG A 57 -11.14 -3.94 5.65
N ARG A 58 -10.30 -3.16 5.02
CA ARG A 58 -10.78 -2.20 4.03
C ARG A 58 -10.92 -2.86 2.67
N THR A 59 -12.01 -2.55 2.01
CA THR A 59 -12.22 -2.94 0.62
C THR A 59 -12.21 -1.66 -0.21
N VAL A 60 -11.26 -1.58 -1.14
CA VAL A 60 -11.10 -0.40 -1.98
C VAL A 60 -11.01 -0.84 -3.44
N ARG A 61 -11.81 -0.23 -4.28
CA ARG A 61 -11.75 -0.48 -5.72
C ARG A 61 -10.88 0.56 -6.38
N GLY A 62 -10.18 0.14 -7.42
CA GLY A 62 -9.36 1.03 -8.21
C GLY A 62 -9.21 0.48 -9.60
N VAL A 63 -8.13 0.85 -10.27
CA VAL A 63 -7.85 0.38 -11.63
C VAL A 63 -6.40 -0.05 -11.73
N ARG A 64 -6.12 -0.90 -12.71
CA ARG A 64 -4.78 -1.41 -12.97
C ARG A 64 -4.50 -1.37 -14.47
N CYS A 65 -3.31 -0.95 -14.83
CA CYS A 65 -2.89 -0.92 -16.23
C CYS A 65 -2.82 -2.33 -16.80
N THR A 66 -3.38 -2.49 -17.99
CA THR A 66 -3.38 -3.78 -18.68
C THR A 66 -2.01 -4.14 -19.23
N SER A 67 -1.10 -3.18 -19.37
CA SER A 67 0.23 -3.42 -19.93
C SER A 67 1.33 -3.47 -18.88
N CYS A 68 1.46 -2.44 -18.05
CA CYS A 68 2.59 -2.36 -17.12
C CYS A 68 2.23 -2.67 -15.67
N GLY A 69 0.94 -2.82 -15.36
CA GLY A 69 0.50 -3.15 -14.01
C GLY A 69 0.43 -1.99 -13.05
N ALA A 70 0.64 -0.76 -13.49
CA ALA A 70 0.52 0.40 -12.63
C ALA A 70 -0.90 0.52 -12.07
N LEU A 71 -1.02 1.02 -10.86
CA LEU A 71 -2.30 1.12 -10.17
C LEU A 71 -2.81 2.54 -10.19
N GLY A 72 -4.12 2.70 -10.05
CA GLY A 72 -4.77 3.99 -10.02
C GLY A 72 -6.10 3.92 -9.29
N LEU A 73 -6.74 5.06 -9.14
CA LEU A 73 -8.05 5.14 -8.49
C LEU A 73 -9.18 5.16 -9.51
N ASP A 74 -9.11 6.04 -10.48
CA ASP A 74 -10.18 6.25 -11.44
C ASP A 74 -9.68 6.68 -12.82
N GLU A 75 -8.40 6.52 -13.07
CA GLU A 75 -7.81 6.92 -14.34
C GLU A 75 -8.28 6.02 -15.48
N ASP A 76 -8.55 6.61 -16.64
CA ASP A 76 -8.90 5.86 -17.85
C ASP A 76 -7.67 5.32 -18.55
N GLN A 77 -6.55 6.02 -18.42
CA GLN A 77 -5.30 5.66 -19.05
C GLN A 77 -4.19 5.63 -18.03
N CYS A 78 -3.23 4.74 -18.23
CA CYS A 78 -2.12 4.59 -17.33
C CYS A 78 -1.26 5.85 -17.29
N PRO A 79 -0.99 6.39 -16.09
CA PRO A 79 -0.14 7.57 -15.98
C PRO A 79 1.33 7.31 -16.34
N LEU A 80 1.74 6.05 -16.43
CA LEU A 80 3.12 5.70 -16.75
C LEU A 80 3.32 5.36 -18.22
N CYS A 81 2.42 4.59 -18.83
CA CYS A 81 2.63 4.10 -20.21
C CYS A 81 1.52 4.46 -21.17
N GLY A 82 0.43 5.05 -20.70
CA GLY A 82 -0.66 5.48 -21.55
C GLY A 82 -1.64 4.41 -22.00
N SER A 83 -1.42 3.15 -21.63
CA SER A 83 -2.33 2.06 -21.98
C SER A 83 -3.64 2.15 -21.20
N GLY A 84 -4.64 1.39 -21.63
CA GLY A 84 -5.91 1.35 -20.94
C GLY A 84 -5.82 0.74 -19.55
N MET A 85 -6.77 1.11 -18.72
CA MET A 85 -6.86 0.60 -17.35
C MET A 85 -8.06 -0.30 -17.22
N GLU A 86 -7.96 -1.32 -16.37
CA GLU A 86 -9.08 -2.20 -16.05
C GLU A 86 -9.39 -2.13 -14.56
N GLU A 87 -10.60 -2.54 -14.19
CA GLU A 87 -11.01 -2.48 -12.80
C GLU A 87 -10.17 -3.42 -11.94
N GLU A 88 -9.75 -2.93 -10.77
CA GLU A 88 -9.11 -3.71 -9.73
C GLU A 88 -10.03 -3.73 -8.53
N THR A 89 -10.59 -4.88 -8.20
CA THR A 89 -11.58 -4.99 -7.13
C THR A 89 -10.98 -4.95 -5.74
N ASP A 90 -9.69 -5.25 -5.60
CA ASP A 90 -9.01 -5.21 -4.31
C ASP A 90 -7.70 -4.44 -4.47
N LEU A 91 -7.84 -3.12 -4.44
CA LEU A 91 -6.71 -2.24 -4.69
C LEU A 91 -5.63 -2.35 -3.61
N LEU A 92 -6.04 -2.50 -2.34
CA LEU A 92 -5.05 -2.60 -1.26
C LEU A 92 -4.20 -3.86 -1.38
N ASP A 93 -4.82 -4.98 -1.77
CA ASP A 93 -4.07 -6.21 -2.00
C ASP A 93 -3.11 -6.06 -3.17
N ALA A 94 -3.57 -5.42 -4.25
CA ALA A 94 -2.72 -5.17 -5.42
C ALA A 94 -1.54 -4.26 -5.07
N MET A 95 -1.78 -3.25 -4.24
CA MET A 95 -0.71 -2.36 -3.77
C MET A 95 0.32 -3.12 -2.94
N ALA A 96 -0.16 -3.94 -2.01
CA ALA A 96 0.72 -4.73 -1.16
C ALA A 96 1.59 -5.68 -1.99
N HIS A 97 0.97 -6.36 -2.95
CA HIS A 97 1.68 -7.29 -3.81
C HIS A 97 2.77 -6.57 -4.62
N ARG A 98 2.41 -5.44 -5.23
CA ARG A 98 3.36 -4.68 -6.03
C ARG A 98 4.50 -4.11 -5.17
N ALA A 99 4.19 -3.66 -3.96
CA ALA A 99 5.20 -3.19 -3.04
C ALA A 99 6.17 -4.29 -2.64
N LEU A 100 5.66 -5.49 -2.33
CA LEU A 100 6.51 -6.63 -2.01
C LEU A 100 7.46 -6.96 -3.16
N LEU A 101 6.94 -6.95 -4.40
CA LEU A 101 7.76 -7.25 -5.57
C LEU A 101 8.88 -6.24 -5.78
N SER A 102 8.68 -5.01 -5.32
CA SER A 102 9.71 -3.98 -5.46
C SER A 102 10.64 -3.90 -4.25
N GLY A 103 10.50 -4.83 -3.29
CA GLY A 103 11.40 -4.92 -2.15
C GLY A 103 10.97 -4.18 -0.90
N ALA A 104 9.76 -3.65 -0.87
CA ALA A 104 9.26 -2.97 0.31
C ALA A 104 8.82 -3.97 1.38
N GLU A 105 8.94 -3.56 2.64
CA GLU A 105 8.31 -4.28 3.74
C GLU A 105 6.83 -3.94 3.75
N VAL A 106 5.98 -4.97 3.85
CA VAL A 106 4.53 -4.74 3.91
C VAL A 106 3.99 -5.34 5.19
N LEU A 107 3.28 -4.52 5.96
CA LEU A 107 2.64 -4.96 7.19
C LEU A 107 1.14 -4.72 7.09
N VAL A 108 0.37 -5.63 7.65
CA VAL A 108 -1.09 -5.57 7.61
C VAL A 108 -1.62 -5.41 9.03
N LEU A 109 -2.42 -4.36 9.23
CA LEU A 109 -3.06 -4.14 10.53
C LEU A 109 -4.42 -4.83 10.55
N GLY A 110 -4.62 -5.69 11.54
CA GLY A 110 -5.89 -6.41 11.68
C GLY A 110 -6.98 -5.60 12.36
N ARG A 111 -6.71 -4.38 12.74
CA ARG A 111 -7.67 -3.52 13.43
C ARG A 111 -7.48 -2.07 13.02
N PRO A 112 -8.50 -1.22 13.23
CA PRO A 112 -8.37 0.20 12.92
C PRO A 112 -7.24 0.86 13.70
N SER A 113 -6.61 1.84 13.07
CA SER A 113 -5.49 2.57 13.64
C SER A 113 -5.63 4.05 13.30
N SER A 114 -4.59 4.82 13.62
CA SER A 114 -4.54 6.24 13.22
C SER A 114 -4.55 6.41 11.70
N LEU A 115 -4.21 5.38 10.95
CA LEU A 115 -4.28 5.42 9.48
C LEU A 115 -5.72 5.48 8.97
N ARG A 116 -6.70 5.23 9.82
CA ARG A 116 -8.10 5.32 9.44
C ARG A 116 -8.45 6.68 8.84
N GLU A 117 -7.84 7.72 9.37
CA GLU A 117 -8.04 9.09 8.87
C GLU A 117 -7.37 9.28 7.51
N HIS A 118 -6.52 8.35 7.11
CA HIS A 118 -5.78 8.37 5.86
C HIS A 118 -6.15 7.18 4.99
N GLU A 119 -7.44 6.82 4.99
CA GLU A 119 -7.98 5.75 4.14
C GLU A 119 -7.39 4.37 4.46
N GLY A 120 -6.82 4.22 5.65
CA GLY A 120 -6.31 2.93 6.12
C GLY A 120 -5.00 2.50 5.49
N VAL A 121 -4.24 3.42 4.90
CA VAL A 121 -2.97 3.09 4.27
C VAL A 121 -1.92 4.16 4.54
N GLY A 122 -0.70 3.73 4.75
CA GLY A 122 0.44 4.63 4.94
C GLY A 122 1.73 3.92 4.66
N GLY A 123 2.81 4.67 4.57
CA GLY A 123 4.12 4.08 4.31
C GLY A 123 5.26 5.07 4.49
N LEU A 124 6.45 4.57 4.25
CA LEU A 124 7.68 5.36 4.27
C LEU A 124 8.40 5.19 2.95
N THR A 125 8.87 6.28 2.40
CA THR A 125 9.72 6.22 1.21
C THR A 125 11.16 5.90 1.59
N ARG A 126 11.92 5.41 0.62
CA ARG A 126 13.35 5.09 0.83
C ARG A 126 14.17 6.34 1.03
N LEU A 127 13.79 7.42 0.35
CA LEU A 127 14.47 8.70 0.45
C LEU A 127 13.45 9.78 0.76
N SER A 128 13.91 10.88 1.34
CA SER A 128 13.06 12.04 1.58
C SER A 128 12.49 12.56 0.27
N ARG A 129 11.23 12.91 0.30
CA ARG A 129 10.52 13.43 -0.87
C ARG A 129 10.82 14.91 -1.09
#